data_9f18fcbbd427e68d42730b7589df56dd
#
_entry.id   9f18fcbbd427e68d42730b7589df56dd
#
_cell.length_a   1.000
_cell.length_b   1.000
_cell.length_c   1.000
_cell.angle_alpha   90.00
_cell.angle_beta   90.00
_cell.angle_gamma   90.00
#
_symmetry.space_group_name_H-M   'P 1'
#
loop_
_entity.id
_entity.type
_entity.pdbx_description
1 polymer ?
#
loop_
_entity_poly.entity_id
_entity_poly.type
_entity_poly.pdbx_seq_one_letter_code
_entity_poly.pdbx_strand_id
1 'polypeptide(L)'
;MELRLNIFYIRGVYLKTTVSVIKADIGSVSGHCVSHPALLEKCDEVLGEALETSILEDYYITRCGDDIDLIMTHKNGELNEEVHKTAYDAFMQATEIARELKLYGAGQDLLSDTFSGNIKGMGPGCAEMEFKERPSDPVVVYCCDKTEPGAFNLPIYKIFADPFNTAGLVIDPKLHEGFKFEVYDVIDHKKVILDCPEEMYDLLALIGSTGRYVIKRVFRKDGEIAAAVSTERLNLMAGEYVGKDDPAAIVRGQSGFPANGELVEPFAFPHMVSGWMRGSHNGPLMPTSQEEANPIRFDGPPRVIGLGFQISDAKLVGPVDLFDDPAFDETRRTASRVASYIRRHGPFEPHRLPSEEMEYTSLPGVMEKLEPRFVDMDD
;
A
#
# COMPACT_ATOMS: atom_id res chain seq x y z
N MET A 1 33.86 28.04 29.59
CA MET A 1 32.94 26.90 29.89
C MET A 1 32.65 26.21 28.58
N GLU A 2 33.59 25.31 28.21
CA GLU A 2 33.52 24.58 26.94
C GLU A 2 32.58 23.37 27.10
N LEU A 3 31.47 23.37 26.36
CA LEU A 3 30.65 22.20 26.17
C LEU A 3 31.41 21.25 25.24
N ARG A 4 32.02 20.21 25.81
CA ARG A 4 32.52 19.08 25.05
C ARG A 4 31.35 18.27 24.54
N LEU A 5 30.99 18.44 23.27
CA LEU A 5 30.21 17.47 22.50
C LEU A 5 31.10 16.24 22.32
N ASN A 6 30.84 15.20 23.12
CA ASN A 6 31.39 13.86 22.88
C ASN A 6 30.65 13.26 21.69
N ILE A 7 31.15 13.50 20.49
CA ILE A 7 30.76 12.73 19.30
C ILE A 7 31.50 11.40 19.39
N PHE A 8 30.81 10.37 19.85
CA PHE A 8 31.27 8.99 19.69
C PHE A 8 31.11 8.60 18.22
N TYR A 9 32.11 8.89 17.41
CA TYR A 9 32.33 8.21 16.14
C TYR A 9 32.82 6.80 16.42
N ILE A 10 31.93 5.85 16.64
CA ILE A 10 32.27 4.44 16.59
C ILE A 10 32.35 4.06 15.11
N ARG A 11 33.56 3.74 14.67
CA ARG A 11 33.84 3.27 13.31
C ARG A 11 32.96 2.07 12.96
N GLY A 12 32.07 2.25 11.99
CA GLY A 12 31.91 1.22 10.96
C GLY A 12 30.95 0.06 11.19
N VAL A 13 30.00 0.11 12.12
CA VAL A 13 28.84 -0.78 12.04
C VAL A 13 27.64 0.12 11.74
N TYR A 14 27.33 0.29 10.46
CA TYR A 14 26.04 0.88 10.09
C TYR A 14 24.96 -0.11 10.51
N LEU A 15 24.10 0.31 11.41
CA LEU A 15 22.94 -0.46 11.81
C LEU A 15 22.07 -0.66 10.59
N LYS A 16 21.77 -1.92 10.26
CA LYS A 16 20.74 -2.24 9.28
C LYS A 16 19.40 -2.26 10.00
N THR A 17 18.45 -1.54 9.46
CA THR A 17 17.08 -1.48 9.94
C THR A 17 16.15 -1.96 8.84
N THR A 18 15.20 -2.80 9.21
CA THR A 18 14.10 -3.22 8.34
C THR A 18 12.83 -2.53 8.82
N VAL A 19 12.11 -1.93 7.89
CA VAL A 19 10.74 -1.47 8.10
C VAL A 19 9.82 -2.46 7.39
N SER A 20 8.92 -3.08 8.15
CA SER A 20 7.90 -4.00 7.64
C SER A 20 6.52 -3.40 7.87
N VAL A 21 5.72 -3.29 6.81
CA VAL A 21 4.31 -2.91 6.88
C VAL A 21 3.50 -4.13 6.46
N ILE A 22 2.76 -4.69 7.43
CA ILE A 22 1.93 -5.87 7.22
C ILE A 22 0.49 -5.52 7.54
N LYS A 23 -0.41 -5.82 6.60
CA LYS A 23 -1.80 -5.39 6.68
C LYS A 23 -2.78 -6.53 6.43
N ALA A 24 -3.97 -6.46 7.06
CA ALA A 24 -5.05 -7.41 6.83
C ALA A 24 -6.42 -6.83 7.15
N ASP A 25 -7.43 -7.22 6.37
CA ASP A 25 -8.85 -7.14 6.75
C ASP A 25 -9.18 -8.35 7.63
N ILE A 26 -9.48 -8.09 8.89
CA ILE A 26 -9.79 -9.12 9.88
C ILE A 26 -11.17 -8.95 10.53
N GLY A 27 -11.93 -7.96 10.05
CA GLY A 27 -13.30 -7.71 10.47
C GLY A 27 -13.61 -6.26 10.73
N SER A 28 -14.80 -5.86 10.32
CA SER A 28 -15.20 -4.45 10.28
C SER A 28 -16.60 -4.18 10.77
N VAL A 29 -16.83 -2.93 11.17
CA VAL A 29 -18.12 -2.41 11.64
C VAL A 29 -18.88 -1.83 10.46
N SER A 30 -20.19 -2.20 10.38
CA SER A 30 -21.12 -1.71 9.35
C SER A 30 -20.74 -2.12 7.92
N GLY A 31 -20.34 -3.37 7.73
CA GLY A 31 -19.77 -3.86 6.46
C GLY A 31 -18.33 -3.40 6.32
N HIS A 32 -17.81 -3.27 5.11
CA HIS A 32 -16.45 -2.87 4.81
C HIS A 32 -16.18 -1.37 5.02
N CYS A 33 -16.32 -0.88 6.27
CA CYS A 33 -16.17 0.56 6.54
C CYS A 33 -14.98 0.89 7.43
N VAL A 34 -14.87 0.20 8.58
CA VAL A 34 -13.88 0.56 9.58
C VAL A 34 -13.58 -0.60 10.53
N SER A 35 -12.31 -0.82 10.83
CA SER A 35 -11.88 -1.78 11.86
C SER A 35 -12.32 -1.31 13.26
N HIS A 36 -12.81 -2.25 14.09
CA HIS A 36 -13.22 -1.94 15.45
C HIS A 36 -12.00 -1.67 16.35
N PRO A 37 -12.04 -0.66 17.25
CA PRO A 37 -10.90 -0.33 18.13
C PRO A 37 -10.33 -1.51 18.93
N ALA A 38 -11.16 -2.42 19.43
CA ALA A 38 -10.71 -3.59 20.17
C ALA A 38 -9.79 -4.54 19.36
N LEU A 39 -9.84 -4.48 18.01
CA LEU A 39 -8.94 -5.26 17.17
C LEU A 39 -7.54 -4.63 17.17
N LEU A 40 -7.47 -3.31 17.12
CA LEU A 40 -6.20 -2.57 17.19
C LEU A 40 -5.57 -2.74 18.57
N GLU A 41 -6.38 -2.67 19.64
CA GLU A 41 -5.93 -2.90 21.02
C GLU A 41 -5.33 -4.31 21.20
N LYS A 42 -5.93 -5.33 20.59
CA LYS A 42 -5.39 -6.69 20.63
C LYS A 42 -4.08 -6.82 19.83
N CYS A 43 -3.99 -6.18 18.69
CA CYS A 43 -2.72 -6.12 17.94
C CYS A 43 -1.63 -5.42 18.76
N ASP A 44 -1.97 -4.34 19.49
CA ASP A 44 -1.04 -3.61 20.35
C ASP A 44 -0.50 -4.50 21.49
N GLU A 45 -1.34 -5.30 22.12
CA GLU A 45 -0.92 -6.28 23.13
C GLU A 45 0.15 -7.25 22.57
N VAL A 46 -0.11 -7.84 21.40
CA VAL A 46 0.80 -8.84 20.79
C VAL A 46 2.11 -8.20 20.33
N LEU A 47 2.05 -7.03 19.71
CA LEU A 47 3.26 -6.33 19.28
C LEU A 47 4.07 -5.79 20.47
N GLY A 48 3.39 -5.42 21.57
CA GLY A 48 4.03 -5.06 22.83
C GLY A 48 4.87 -6.21 23.42
N GLU A 49 4.36 -7.45 23.41
CA GLU A 49 5.11 -8.63 23.80
C GLU A 49 6.34 -8.88 22.89
N ALA A 50 6.18 -8.66 21.59
CA ALA A 50 7.30 -8.79 20.65
C ALA A 50 8.39 -7.71 20.84
N LEU A 51 8.00 -6.51 21.28
CA LEU A 51 8.93 -5.46 21.67
C LEU A 51 9.70 -5.86 22.93
N GLU A 52 9.04 -6.40 23.96
CA GLU A 52 9.68 -6.88 25.19
C GLU A 52 10.67 -8.02 24.94
N THR A 53 10.39 -8.87 23.97
CA THR A 53 11.27 -10.00 23.57
C THR A 53 12.33 -9.61 22.54
N SER A 54 12.40 -8.34 22.14
CA SER A 54 13.35 -7.81 21.13
C SER A 54 13.23 -8.46 19.74
N ILE A 55 12.07 -9.00 19.39
CA ILE A 55 11.72 -9.38 18.02
C ILE A 55 11.53 -8.11 17.19
N LEU A 56 10.89 -7.10 17.79
CA LEU A 56 10.73 -5.76 17.22
C LEU A 56 11.59 -4.74 17.97
N GLU A 57 12.01 -3.70 17.27
CA GLU A 57 12.65 -2.52 17.89
C GLU A 57 11.61 -1.45 18.22
N ASP A 58 10.59 -1.30 17.34
CA ASP A 58 9.47 -0.38 17.53
C ASP A 58 8.28 -0.77 16.64
N TYR A 59 7.10 -0.23 16.91
CA TYR A 59 5.94 -0.39 16.05
C TYR A 59 4.96 0.79 16.16
N TYR A 60 4.13 0.92 15.13
CA TYR A 60 2.96 1.79 15.11
C TYR A 60 1.81 1.08 14.43
N ILE A 61 0.62 1.11 15.02
CA ILE A 61 -0.58 0.48 14.49
C ILE A 61 -1.51 1.56 13.96
N THR A 62 -1.98 1.38 12.74
CA THR A 62 -2.96 2.26 12.12
C THR A 62 -4.00 1.44 11.36
N ARG A 63 -4.88 2.14 10.67
CA ARG A 63 -5.86 1.57 9.78
C ARG A 63 -6.12 2.50 8.59
N CYS A 64 -6.41 1.92 7.45
CA CYS A 64 -7.00 2.61 6.33
C CYS A 64 -8.26 1.83 5.91
N GLY A 65 -9.44 2.44 6.09
CA GLY A 65 -10.70 1.73 5.94
C GLY A 65 -10.90 0.61 6.98
N ASP A 66 -11.14 -0.58 6.50
CA ASP A 66 -11.32 -1.80 7.30
C ASP A 66 -10.03 -2.62 7.45
N ASP A 67 -8.97 -2.28 6.77
CA ASP A 67 -7.65 -2.88 6.96
C ASP A 67 -6.95 -2.35 8.21
N ILE A 68 -6.30 -3.24 8.94
CA ILE A 68 -5.34 -2.89 10.00
C ILE A 68 -3.94 -2.98 9.43
N ASP A 69 -3.16 -1.93 9.63
CA ASP A 69 -1.78 -1.81 9.16
C ASP A 69 -0.82 -1.82 10.35
N LEU A 70 0.06 -2.82 10.39
CA LEU A 70 1.12 -2.96 11.38
C LEU A 70 2.42 -2.43 10.80
N ILE A 71 2.88 -1.27 11.24
CA ILE A 71 4.14 -0.66 10.84
C ILE A 71 5.17 -1.02 11.90
N MET A 72 6.16 -1.83 11.55
CA MET A 72 7.12 -2.41 12.48
C MET A 72 8.56 -2.12 12.05
N THR A 73 9.44 -1.91 13.02
CA THR A 73 10.89 -1.84 12.78
C THR A 73 11.61 -2.93 13.53
N HIS A 74 12.63 -3.50 12.91
CA HIS A 74 13.44 -4.57 13.46
C HIS A 74 14.81 -4.67 12.78
N LYS A 75 15.69 -5.55 13.30
CA LYS A 75 17.05 -5.78 12.76
C LYS A 75 17.21 -7.16 12.14
N ASN A 76 16.12 -7.86 11.88
CA ASN A 76 16.10 -9.27 11.50
C ASN A 76 16.15 -9.51 9.98
N GLY A 77 16.14 -8.43 9.18
CA GLY A 77 16.11 -8.52 7.70
C GLY A 77 14.71 -8.77 7.13
N GLU A 78 14.58 -8.60 5.82
CA GLU A 78 13.32 -8.88 5.10
C GLU A 78 12.96 -10.37 5.19
N LEU A 79 11.67 -10.69 5.11
CA LEU A 79 11.09 -12.04 5.15
C LEU A 79 11.41 -12.82 6.43
N ASN A 80 11.60 -12.13 7.55
CA ASN A 80 11.92 -12.80 8.81
C ASN A 80 10.71 -13.56 9.37
N GLU A 81 10.88 -14.86 9.64
CA GLU A 81 9.79 -15.75 10.08
C GLU A 81 9.18 -15.32 11.42
N GLU A 82 9.97 -14.87 12.37
CA GLU A 82 9.47 -14.48 13.70
C GLU A 82 8.66 -13.18 13.62
N VAL A 83 9.10 -12.20 12.82
CA VAL A 83 8.37 -10.94 12.60
C VAL A 83 7.05 -11.22 11.85
N HIS A 84 7.09 -12.01 10.80
CA HIS A 84 5.88 -12.38 10.05
C HIS A 84 4.91 -13.20 10.88
N LYS A 85 5.43 -14.10 11.72
CA LYS A 85 4.61 -14.88 12.65
C LYS A 85 3.96 -13.97 13.69
N THR A 86 4.69 -13.02 14.26
CA THR A 86 4.15 -12.05 15.22
C THR A 86 2.98 -11.27 14.62
N ALA A 87 3.13 -10.74 13.40
CA ALA A 87 2.04 -10.04 12.71
C ALA A 87 0.82 -10.97 12.48
N TYR A 88 1.07 -12.20 12.04
CA TYR A 88 0.01 -13.17 11.83
C TYR A 88 -0.70 -13.55 13.13
N ASP A 89 0.04 -13.78 14.22
CA ASP A 89 -0.52 -14.09 15.53
C ASP A 89 -1.37 -12.91 16.06
N ALA A 90 -0.94 -11.66 15.84
CA ALA A 90 -1.71 -10.46 16.16
C ALA A 90 -3.06 -10.45 15.44
N PHE A 91 -3.06 -10.65 14.14
CA PHE A 91 -4.28 -10.72 13.34
C PHE A 91 -5.17 -11.91 13.72
N MET A 92 -4.61 -13.08 14.01
CA MET A 92 -5.37 -14.25 14.46
C MET A 92 -6.07 -13.98 15.78
N GLN A 93 -5.37 -13.45 16.77
CA GLN A 93 -5.96 -13.15 18.08
C GLN A 93 -7.03 -12.04 17.99
N ALA A 94 -6.79 -11.01 17.19
CA ALA A 94 -7.79 -9.97 16.93
C ALA A 94 -9.01 -10.52 16.17
N THR A 95 -8.83 -11.50 15.28
CA THR A 95 -9.94 -12.18 14.59
C THR A 95 -10.89 -12.90 15.55
N GLU A 96 -10.38 -13.49 16.66
CA GLU A 96 -11.26 -14.09 17.67
C GLU A 96 -12.19 -13.04 18.29
N ILE A 97 -11.67 -11.84 18.58
CA ILE A 97 -12.50 -10.71 19.06
C ILE A 97 -13.51 -10.30 17.99
N ALA A 98 -13.09 -10.25 16.72
CA ALA A 98 -13.99 -9.92 15.62
C ALA A 98 -15.17 -10.91 15.52
N ARG A 99 -14.90 -12.21 15.73
CA ARG A 99 -15.93 -13.27 15.75
C ARG A 99 -16.87 -13.11 16.95
N GLU A 100 -16.35 -12.86 18.15
CA GLU A 100 -17.14 -12.63 19.36
C GLU A 100 -18.10 -11.44 19.20
N LEU A 101 -17.60 -10.35 18.62
CA LEU A 101 -18.36 -9.15 18.32
C LEU A 101 -19.26 -9.28 17.08
N LYS A 102 -19.17 -10.41 16.36
CA LYS A 102 -19.89 -10.66 15.09
C LYS A 102 -19.65 -9.57 14.05
N LEU A 103 -18.42 -9.11 13.93
CA LEU A 103 -18.03 -8.13 12.93
C LEU A 103 -18.13 -8.74 11.52
N TYR A 104 -18.40 -7.89 10.54
CA TYR A 104 -18.47 -8.32 9.15
C TYR A 104 -17.07 -8.74 8.65
N GLY A 105 -16.98 -9.83 7.90
CA GLY A 105 -15.71 -10.30 7.33
C GLY A 105 -14.67 -10.77 8.35
N ALA A 106 -15.10 -11.22 9.54
CA ALA A 106 -14.17 -11.63 10.60
C ALA A 106 -13.16 -12.70 10.14
N GLY A 107 -11.87 -12.32 10.05
CA GLY A 107 -10.79 -13.16 9.56
C GLY A 107 -10.74 -13.30 8.04
N GLN A 108 -11.27 -12.36 7.29
CA GLN A 108 -11.38 -12.41 5.82
C GLN A 108 -10.05 -12.70 5.16
N ASP A 109 -8.98 -12.02 5.52
CA ASP A 109 -7.64 -12.22 4.93
C ASP A 109 -6.87 -13.42 5.49
N LEU A 110 -7.36 -14.07 6.55
CA LEU A 110 -6.64 -15.16 7.21
C LEU A 110 -7.14 -16.56 6.85
N LEU A 111 -8.36 -16.69 6.34
CA LEU A 111 -9.01 -17.99 6.08
C LEU A 111 -9.23 -18.18 4.58
N SER A 112 -8.80 -19.33 4.08
CA SER A 112 -8.96 -19.72 2.68
C SER A 112 -10.42 -19.87 2.23
N ASP A 113 -11.36 -19.97 3.16
CA ASP A 113 -12.78 -20.21 2.89
C ASP A 113 -13.65 -18.96 3.04
N THR A 114 -13.07 -17.80 3.28
CA THR A 114 -13.83 -16.58 3.45
C THR A 114 -14.16 -15.92 2.12
N PHE A 115 -15.30 -15.62 2.02
CA PHE A 115 -16.29 -14.81 1.37
C PHE A 115 -15.92 -13.91 0.18
N SER A 116 -14.73 -13.41 0.01
CA SER A 116 -14.38 -12.67 -1.20
C SER A 116 -13.99 -13.65 -2.30
N GLY A 117 -14.71 -13.66 -3.41
CA GLY A 117 -14.36 -14.43 -4.60
C GLY A 117 -13.04 -14.01 -5.25
N ASN A 118 -12.32 -13.04 -4.64
CA ASN A 118 -11.09 -12.49 -5.15
C ASN A 118 -9.86 -13.12 -4.50
N ILE A 119 -9.14 -13.92 -5.28
CA ILE A 119 -7.85 -14.50 -4.85
C ILE A 119 -6.84 -13.41 -4.46
N LYS A 120 -6.88 -12.24 -5.07
CA LYS A 120 -6.01 -11.09 -4.78
C LYS A 120 -6.23 -10.53 -3.37
N GLY A 121 -7.43 -10.65 -2.79
CA GLY A 121 -7.76 -10.22 -1.43
C GLY A 121 -7.28 -11.16 -0.33
N MET A 122 -6.89 -12.38 -0.64
CA MET A 122 -6.58 -13.40 0.36
C MET A 122 -5.16 -13.28 0.93
N GLY A 123 -5.04 -13.36 2.24
CA GLY A 123 -3.79 -13.31 3.00
C GLY A 123 -3.33 -11.88 3.33
N PRO A 124 -2.60 -11.70 4.45
CA PRO A 124 -2.05 -10.41 4.81
C PRO A 124 -1.06 -9.90 3.76
N GLY A 125 -1.16 -8.62 3.39
CA GLY A 125 -0.21 -7.96 2.49
C GLY A 125 1.05 -7.55 3.23
N CYS A 126 2.21 -7.58 2.54
CA CYS A 126 3.50 -7.27 3.14
C CYS A 126 4.33 -6.35 2.24
N ALA A 127 4.77 -5.21 2.78
CA ALA A 127 5.81 -4.36 2.20
C ALA A 127 6.99 -4.32 3.15
N GLU A 128 8.20 -4.57 2.66
CA GLU A 128 9.40 -4.58 3.48
C GLU A 128 10.54 -3.85 2.80
N MET A 129 11.36 -3.19 3.61
CA MET A 129 12.52 -2.45 3.17
C MET A 129 13.64 -2.56 4.20
N GLU A 130 14.74 -3.23 3.85
CA GLU A 130 15.97 -3.23 4.64
C GLU A 130 16.97 -2.19 4.11
N PHE A 131 17.48 -1.33 4.96
CA PHE A 131 18.45 -0.32 4.60
C PHE A 131 19.45 0.00 5.73
N LYS A 132 20.55 0.64 5.38
CA LYS A 132 21.45 1.25 6.35
C LYS A 132 20.91 2.63 6.72
N GLU A 133 20.79 2.87 8.00
CA GLU A 133 20.36 4.18 8.47
C GLU A 133 21.39 5.26 8.11
N ARG A 134 20.86 6.38 7.64
CA ARG A 134 21.59 7.63 7.41
C ARG A 134 21.55 8.48 8.69
N PRO A 135 22.37 9.55 8.79
CA PRO A 135 22.27 10.49 9.91
C PRO A 135 20.90 11.15 10.07
N SER A 136 20.10 11.16 8.98
CA SER A 136 18.68 11.53 8.97
C SER A 136 17.98 10.69 7.92
N ASP A 137 17.00 9.92 8.34
CA ASP A 137 16.29 8.95 7.48
C ASP A 137 14.77 9.12 7.60
N PRO A 138 14.20 10.15 6.95
CA PRO A 138 12.75 10.29 6.88
C PRO A 138 12.17 9.23 5.95
N VAL A 139 11.09 8.60 6.42
CA VAL A 139 10.34 7.56 5.72
C VAL A 139 8.86 7.91 5.75
N VAL A 140 8.18 7.74 4.63
CA VAL A 140 6.73 7.85 4.53
C VAL A 140 6.15 6.48 4.28
N VAL A 141 5.13 6.12 5.05
CA VAL A 141 4.32 4.92 4.85
C VAL A 141 2.96 5.36 4.32
N TYR A 142 2.58 4.82 3.17
CA TYR A 142 1.25 4.98 2.59
C TYR A 142 0.46 3.70 2.73
N CYS A 143 -0.83 3.80 3.09
CA CYS A 143 -1.75 2.67 3.11
C CYS A 143 -3.00 3.05 2.33
N CYS A 144 -3.45 2.15 1.45
CA CYS A 144 -4.66 2.31 0.65
C CYS A 144 -5.82 1.46 1.18
N ASP A 145 -7.04 1.85 0.75
CA ASP A 145 -8.26 1.08 0.94
C ASP A 145 -9.17 1.20 -0.29
N LYS A 146 -9.78 0.08 -0.68
CA LYS A 146 -10.63 -0.10 -1.87
C LYS A 146 -9.89 0.11 -3.19
N THR A 147 -8.69 -0.46 -3.28
CA THR A 147 -7.81 -0.36 -4.43
C THR A 147 -7.23 -1.73 -4.83
N GLU A 148 -6.73 -1.84 -6.06
CA GLU A 148 -5.98 -3.00 -6.54
C GLU A 148 -4.46 -2.80 -6.42
N PRO A 149 -3.64 -3.86 -6.61
CA PRO A 149 -2.19 -3.82 -6.41
C PRO A 149 -1.45 -2.70 -7.13
N GLY A 150 -1.93 -2.28 -8.32
CA GLY A 150 -1.32 -1.24 -9.14
C GLY A 150 -1.60 0.20 -8.70
N ALA A 151 -2.28 0.43 -7.58
CA ALA A 151 -2.68 1.76 -7.14
C ALA A 151 -1.49 2.72 -6.94
N PHE A 152 -0.32 2.22 -6.57
CA PHE A 152 0.88 3.03 -6.39
C PHE A 152 1.74 3.19 -7.66
N ASN A 153 1.38 2.58 -8.80
CA ASN A 153 2.18 2.70 -10.02
C ASN A 153 2.41 4.16 -10.43
N LEU A 154 1.33 4.92 -10.57
CA LEU A 154 1.44 6.32 -10.97
C LEU A 154 2.13 7.20 -9.91
N PRO A 155 1.79 7.14 -8.60
CA PRO A 155 2.51 7.89 -7.58
C PRO A 155 4.00 7.60 -7.54
N ILE A 156 4.40 6.34 -7.51
CA ILE A 156 5.82 5.94 -7.44
C ILE A 156 6.57 6.37 -8.71
N TYR A 157 5.96 6.20 -9.90
CA TYR A 157 6.53 6.73 -11.13
C TYR A 157 6.76 8.25 -11.03
N LYS A 158 5.76 9.00 -10.59
CA LYS A 158 5.86 10.47 -10.46
C LYS A 158 6.96 10.88 -9.49
N ILE A 159 7.06 10.22 -8.34
CA ILE A 159 8.08 10.52 -7.34
C ILE A 159 9.49 10.30 -7.90
N PHE A 160 9.75 9.22 -8.62
CA PHE A 160 11.11 8.78 -8.94
C PHE A 160 11.51 8.93 -10.41
N ALA A 161 10.59 9.27 -11.31
CA ALA A 161 10.88 9.38 -12.75
C ALA A 161 10.24 10.59 -13.46
N ASP A 162 9.32 11.31 -12.83
CA ASP A 162 8.66 12.47 -13.45
C ASP A 162 9.28 13.79 -12.94
N PRO A 163 10.06 14.52 -13.75
CA PRO A 163 10.68 15.76 -13.31
C PRO A 163 9.69 16.91 -13.11
N PHE A 164 8.45 16.80 -13.58
CA PHE A 164 7.40 17.79 -13.31
C PHE A 164 6.76 17.60 -11.94
N ASN A 165 6.87 16.40 -11.35
CA ASN A 165 6.51 16.13 -9.96
C ASN A 165 7.71 16.37 -9.05
N THR A 166 8.86 15.83 -9.43
CA THR A 166 10.09 15.81 -8.64
C THR A 166 11.17 16.63 -9.34
N ALA A 167 11.14 17.92 -9.10
CA ALA A 167 12.13 18.85 -9.70
C ALA A 167 13.57 18.46 -9.33
N GLY A 168 13.76 17.81 -8.18
CA GLY A 168 15.03 17.28 -7.73
C GLY A 168 15.73 16.38 -8.74
N LEU A 169 15.00 15.64 -9.59
CA LEU A 169 15.57 14.79 -10.66
C LEU A 169 16.41 15.59 -11.68
N VAL A 170 16.16 16.88 -11.79
CA VAL A 170 16.89 17.76 -12.72
C VAL A 170 17.87 18.66 -11.98
N ILE A 171 17.48 19.19 -10.81
CA ILE A 171 18.25 20.25 -10.13
C ILE A 171 19.15 19.75 -9.01
N ASP A 172 18.91 18.54 -8.47
CA ASP A 172 19.79 17.96 -7.43
C ASP A 172 20.76 16.95 -8.08
N PRO A 173 22.07 17.21 -8.03
CA PRO A 173 23.07 16.30 -8.59
C PRO A 173 22.99 14.87 -8.03
N LYS A 174 22.47 14.69 -6.81
CA LYS A 174 22.32 13.36 -6.18
C LYS A 174 21.16 12.54 -6.76
N LEU A 175 20.19 13.21 -7.38
CA LEU A 175 19.02 12.56 -7.99
C LEU A 175 19.14 12.45 -9.51
N HIS A 176 20.07 13.22 -10.11
CA HIS A 176 20.17 13.38 -11.57
C HIS A 176 20.53 12.09 -12.32
N GLU A 177 21.15 11.12 -11.65
CA GLU A 177 21.42 9.80 -12.25
C GLU A 177 20.14 8.97 -12.46
N GLY A 178 19.04 9.34 -11.78
CA GLY A 178 17.77 8.63 -11.85
C GLY A 178 17.70 7.39 -10.96
N PHE A 179 16.72 6.53 -11.24
CA PHE A 179 16.36 5.38 -10.41
C PHE A 179 16.11 4.12 -11.25
N LYS A 180 16.19 2.96 -10.59
CA LYS A 180 15.84 1.65 -11.15
C LYS A 180 14.50 1.22 -10.58
N PHE A 181 13.62 0.69 -11.44
CA PHE A 181 12.30 0.21 -11.07
C PHE A 181 12.22 -1.30 -11.24
N GLU A 182 11.98 -2.02 -10.16
CA GLU A 182 11.64 -3.44 -10.20
C GLU A 182 10.13 -3.56 -10.38
N VAL A 183 9.71 -4.10 -11.52
CA VAL A 183 8.30 -4.27 -11.90
C VAL A 183 7.98 -5.77 -11.93
N TYR A 184 6.86 -6.13 -11.29
CA TYR A 184 6.33 -7.49 -11.28
C TYR A 184 5.19 -7.64 -12.27
N ASP A 185 5.22 -8.75 -13.02
CA ASP A 185 4.06 -9.30 -13.71
C ASP A 185 3.34 -10.22 -12.70
N VAL A 186 2.21 -9.76 -12.17
CA VAL A 186 1.48 -10.46 -11.11
C VAL A 186 0.67 -11.65 -11.64
N ILE A 187 0.58 -11.82 -12.96
CA ILE A 187 -0.10 -12.95 -13.62
C ILE A 187 0.89 -14.06 -13.93
N ASP A 188 2.00 -13.73 -14.57
CA ASP A 188 3.01 -14.70 -15.00
C ASP A 188 4.12 -14.93 -13.94
N HIS A 189 4.05 -14.25 -12.79
CA HIS A 189 5.03 -14.33 -11.70
C HIS A 189 6.47 -14.07 -12.17
N LYS A 190 6.65 -13.02 -12.96
CA LYS A 190 7.93 -12.59 -13.52
C LYS A 190 8.26 -11.18 -13.09
N LYS A 191 9.52 -10.83 -13.19
CA LYS A 191 9.97 -9.47 -12.90
C LYS A 191 10.95 -8.95 -13.94
N VAL A 192 10.99 -7.63 -14.06
CA VAL A 192 11.96 -6.89 -14.84
C VAL A 192 12.46 -5.70 -14.04
N ILE A 193 13.70 -5.31 -14.26
CA ILE A 193 14.28 -4.08 -13.71
C ILE A 193 14.50 -3.13 -14.88
N LEU A 194 13.97 -1.92 -14.78
CA LEU A 194 14.06 -0.88 -15.77
C LEU A 194 14.80 0.33 -15.21
N ASP A 195 15.70 0.88 -15.99
CA ASP A 195 16.50 2.06 -15.67
C ASP A 195 15.81 3.34 -16.15
N CYS A 196 15.49 4.26 -15.25
CA CYS A 196 14.97 5.58 -15.60
C CYS A 196 16.04 6.66 -15.37
N PRO A 197 16.17 7.64 -16.30
CA PRO A 197 15.22 7.97 -17.39
C PRO A 197 15.36 7.15 -18.68
N GLU A 198 16.38 6.31 -18.85
CA GLU A 198 16.73 5.66 -20.12
C GLU A 198 15.59 4.79 -20.68
N GLU A 199 14.89 4.01 -19.82
CA GLU A 199 13.80 3.09 -20.18
C GLU A 199 12.43 3.60 -19.69
N MET A 200 12.28 4.91 -19.52
CA MET A 200 11.06 5.50 -18.93
C MET A 200 9.80 5.18 -19.75
N TYR A 201 9.88 5.16 -21.07
CA TYR A 201 8.71 4.84 -21.90
C TYR A 201 8.34 3.38 -21.85
N ASP A 202 9.32 2.47 -21.68
CA ASP A 202 9.07 1.04 -21.46
C ASP A 202 8.40 0.82 -20.11
N LEU A 203 8.88 1.51 -19.07
CA LEU A 203 8.24 1.50 -17.75
C LEU A 203 6.78 1.94 -17.85
N LEU A 204 6.49 3.09 -18.48
CA LEU A 204 5.12 3.62 -18.60
C LEU A 204 4.21 2.68 -19.39
N ALA A 205 4.73 2.03 -20.44
CA ALA A 205 3.97 1.06 -21.22
C ALA A 205 3.53 -0.15 -20.38
N LEU A 206 4.39 -0.61 -19.46
CA LEU A 206 4.06 -1.72 -18.56
C LEU A 206 3.08 -1.29 -17.46
N ILE A 207 3.46 -0.29 -16.66
CA ILE A 207 2.72 0.09 -15.45
C ILE A 207 1.37 0.75 -15.72
N GLY A 208 1.11 1.15 -16.97
CA GLY A 208 -0.21 1.59 -17.44
C GLY A 208 -1.26 0.49 -17.37
N SER A 209 -0.85 -0.79 -17.41
CA SER A 209 -1.72 -1.96 -17.20
C SER A 209 -1.68 -2.36 -15.72
N THR A 210 -2.31 -1.58 -14.87
CA THR A 210 -2.22 -1.66 -13.40
C THR A 210 -2.73 -2.97 -12.80
N GLY A 211 -3.61 -3.69 -13.49
CA GLY A 211 -4.07 -5.01 -13.08
C GLY A 211 -3.06 -6.14 -13.30
N ARG A 212 -1.97 -5.88 -14.03
CA ARG A 212 -0.97 -6.89 -14.36
C ARG A 212 0.45 -6.51 -13.93
N TYR A 213 0.89 -5.28 -14.20
CA TYR A 213 2.27 -4.85 -13.93
C TYR A 213 2.29 -3.88 -12.76
N VAL A 214 3.04 -4.24 -11.73
CA VAL A 214 3.08 -3.49 -10.46
C VAL A 214 4.52 -3.18 -10.09
N ILE A 215 4.79 -1.92 -9.75
CA ILE A 215 6.08 -1.52 -9.20
C ILE A 215 6.23 -2.16 -7.81
N LYS A 216 7.22 -3.02 -7.65
CA LYS A 216 7.55 -3.66 -6.37
C LYS A 216 8.53 -2.83 -5.55
N ARG A 217 9.61 -2.39 -6.19
CA ARG A 217 10.69 -1.65 -5.54
C ARG A 217 11.27 -0.59 -6.46
N VAL A 218 11.83 0.44 -5.84
CA VAL A 218 12.65 1.44 -6.51
C VAL A 218 14.00 1.50 -5.83
N PHE A 219 15.06 1.61 -6.62
CA PHE A 219 16.44 1.71 -6.14
C PHE A 219 17.13 2.91 -6.76
N ARG A 220 18.05 3.52 -6.04
CA ARG A 220 19.06 4.39 -6.64
C ARG A 220 19.98 3.57 -7.58
N LYS A 221 20.69 4.24 -8.45
CA LYS A 221 21.65 3.57 -9.38
C LYS A 221 22.75 2.80 -8.65
N ASP A 222 23.13 3.21 -7.45
CA ASP A 222 24.10 2.53 -6.58
C ASP A 222 23.53 1.30 -5.84
N GLY A 223 22.23 1.01 -6.01
CA GLY A 223 21.54 -0.13 -5.42
C GLY A 223 20.89 0.15 -4.06
N GLU A 224 20.97 1.38 -3.55
CA GLU A 224 20.29 1.74 -2.31
C GLU A 224 18.78 1.80 -2.52
N ILE A 225 18.01 1.12 -1.67
CA ILE A 225 16.55 1.06 -1.80
C ILE A 225 15.90 2.41 -1.49
N ALA A 226 14.97 2.82 -2.32
CA ALA A 226 14.24 4.08 -2.25
C ALA A 226 12.76 3.90 -1.89
N ALA A 227 12.12 2.85 -2.41
CA ALA A 227 10.74 2.52 -2.13
C ALA A 227 10.49 1.01 -2.21
N ALA A 228 9.49 0.55 -1.43
CA ALA A 228 8.95 -0.81 -1.49
C ALA A 228 7.42 -0.76 -1.40
N VAL A 229 6.74 -1.56 -2.22
CA VAL A 229 5.28 -1.65 -2.28
C VAL A 229 4.85 -3.07 -1.95
N SER A 230 3.74 -3.23 -1.22
CA SER A 230 3.18 -4.54 -0.90
C SER A 230 2.53 -5.15 -2.13
N THR A 231 3.24 -6.04 -2.78
CA THR A 231 2.77 -6.79 -3.95
C THR A 231 2.59 -8.27 -3.63
N GLU A 232 3.04 -8.68 -2.46
CA GLU A 232 3.06 -10.06 -1.99
C GLU A 232 2.25 -10.18 -0.70
N ARG A 233 1.73 -11.37 -0.47
CA ARG A 233 1.20 -11.77 0.83
C ARG A 233 2.35 -12.10 1.77
N LEU A 234 2.03 -12.34 3.03
CA LEU A 234 2.94 -13.01 3.97
C LEU A 234 3.38 -14.34 3.37
N ASN A 235 4.55 -14.35 2.76
CA ASN A 235 5.01 -15.45 1.92
C ASN A 235 5.12 -16.77 2.70
N LEU A 236 5.52 -16.71 3.98
CA LEU A 236 5.68 -17.88 4.84
C LEU A 236 4.34 -18.48 5.33
N MET A 237 3.25 -17.68 5.32
CA MET A 237 1.98 -18.07 5.93
C MET A 237 0.84 -18.24 4.92
N ALA A 238 0.86 -17.52 3.82
CA ALA A 238 -0.24 -17.47 2.86
C ALA A 238 0.06 -18.12 1.50
N GLY A 239 1.27 -18.61 1.27
CA GLY A 239 1.66 -19.31 0.03
C GLY A 239 2.01 -18.37 -1.12
N GLU A 240 1.72 -18.79 -2.36
CA GLU A 240 2.21 -18.13 -3.56
C GLU A 240 1.75 -16.68 -3.71
N TYR A 241 2.62 -15.89 -4.34
CA TYR A 241 2.35 -14.53 -4.75
C TYR A 241 1.22 -14.44 -5.77
N VAL A 242 0.30 -13.52 -5.58
CA VAL A 242 -0.84 -13.28 -6.48
C VAL A 242 -1.17 -11.80 -6.69
N GLY A 243 -0.33 -10.89 -6.19
CA GLY A 243 -0.65 -9.47 -6.05
C GLY A 243 -1.63 -9.23 -4.90
N LYS A 244 -1.38 -8.26 -4.05
CA LYS A 244 -2.25 -7.91 -2.92
C LYS A 244 -2.99 -6.62 -3.21
N ASP A 245 -4.30 -6.63 -3.05
CA ASP A 245 -5.15 -5.43 -3.07
C ASP A 245 -4.88 -4.54 -1.85
N ASP A 246 -5.41 -3.34 -1.90
CA ASP A 246 -5.23 -2.33 -0.86
C ASP A 246 -3.75 -2.16 -0.45
N PRO A 247 -2.84 -1.86 -1.39
CA PRO A 247 -1.41 -1.94 -1.11
C PRO A 247 -0.95 -0.89 -0.10
N ALA A 248 0.11 -1.24 0.63
CA ALA A 248 0.94 -0.30 1.36
C ALA A 248 2.23 -0.01 0.60
N ALA A 249 2.82 1.16 0.85
CA ALA A 249 4.12 1.54 0.30
C ALA A 249 4.99 2.22 1.36
N ILE A 250 6.27 1.90 1.36
CA ILE A 250 7.30 2.52 2.18
C ILE A 250 8.19 3.33 1.25
N VAL A 251 8.37 4.62 1.51
CA VAL A 251 9.15 5.52 0.65
C VAL A 251 10.13 6.33 1.48
N ARG A 252 11.41 6.28 1.13
CA ARG A 252 12.46 7.08 1.77
C ARG A 252 12.58 8.45 1.10
N GLY A 253 12.75 9.47 1.92
CA GLY A 253 12.89 10.86 1.47
C GLY A 253 14.22 11.50 1.82
N GLN A 254 14.50 12.66 1.23
CA GLN A 254 15.64 13.54 1.53
C GLN A 254 17.02 12.92 1.29
N SER A 255 18.05 13.73 1.32
CA SER A 255 19.47 13.30 1.34
C SER A 255 19.86 12.28 0.25
N GLY A 256 19.48 12.52 -0.99
CA GLY A 256 19.72 11.62 -2.14
C GLY A 256 18.49 10.83 -2.56
N PHE A 257 17.36 11.09 -1.94
CA PHE A 257 16.01 10.74 -2.39
C PHE A 257 15.16 12.01 -2.55
N PRO A 258 14.00 11.94 -3.22
CA PRO A 258 13.11 13.08 -3.39
C PRO A 258 12.75 13.76 -2.05
N ALA A 259 12.51 15.06 -2.09
CA ALA A 259 12.10 15.81 -0.91
C ALA A 259 10.70 15.41 -0.45
N ASN A 260 10.39 15.59 0.85
CA ASN A 260 9.11 15.15 1.40
C ASN A 260 7.89 15.75 0.66
N GLY A 261 7.97 17.01 0.23
CA GLY A 261 6.92 17.62 -0.60
C GLY A 261 6.75 16.94 -1.95
N GLU A 262 7.84 16.44 -2.56
CA GLU A 262 7.82 15.68 -3.81
C GLU A 262 7.22 14.26 -3.62
N LEU A 263 7.32 13.70 -2.40
CA LEU A 263 6.70 12.40 -2.08
C LEU A 263 5.17 12.49 -2.03
N VAL A 264 4.62 13.61 -1.56
CA VAL A 264 3.16 13.78 -1.41
C VAL A 264 2.50 14.44 -2.62
N GLU A 265 3.26 15.13 -3.46
CA GLU A 265 2.75 15.85 -4.65
C GLU A 265 1.92 14.97 -5.61
N PRO A 266 2.24 13.68 -5.87
CA PRO A 266 1.41 12.84 -6.73
C PRO A 266 -0.04 12.72 -6.27
N PHE A 267 -0.28 12.89 -4.99
CA PHE A 267 -1.61 12.79 -4.38
C PHE A 267 -2.37 14.12 -4.36
N ALA A 268 -1.75 15.23 -4.78
CA ALA A 268 -2.42 16.53 -4.89
C ALA A 268 -3.52 16.55 -5.96
N PHE A 269 -3.53 15.59 -6.87
CA PHE A 269 -4.60 15.34 -7.82
C PHE A 269 -5.07 13.88 -7.71
N PRO A 270 -6.39 13.62 -7.52
CA PRO A 270 -6.91 12.27 -7.34
C PRO A 270 -6.85 11.51 -8.69
N HIS A 271 -5.90 10.57 -8.80
CA HIS A 271 -5.83 9.71 -9.98
C HIS A 271 -6.78 8.53 -9.86
N MET A 272 -7.12 7.93 -10.99
CA MET A 272 -8.03 6.79 -11.04
C MET A 272 -7.30 5.50 -10.65
N VAL A 273 -7.94 4.72 -9.79
CA VAL A 273 -7.48 3.39 -9.37
C VAL A 273 -8.61 2.38 -9.53
N SER A 274 -8.26 1.12 -9.75
CA SER A 274 -9.21 0.01 -9.77
C SER A 274 -9.50 -0.49 -8.35
N GLY A 275 -10.60 -1.23 -8.15
CA GLY A 275 -10.95 -1.91 -6.90
C GLY A 275 -12.14 -1.28 -6.16
N TRP A 276 -12.72 -0.21 -6.67
CA TRP A 276 -13.86 0.47 -6.06
C TRP A 276 -15.21 -0.19 -6.42
N MET A 277 -16.24 0.09 -5.65
CA MET A 277 -17.61 -0.40 -5.87
C MET A 277 -17.68 -1.93 -6.07
N ARG A 278 -17.41 -2.68 -5.01
CA ARG A 278 -17.36 -4.15 -5.03
C ARG A 278 -16.24 -4.71 -5.92
N GLY A 279 -15.10 -4.05 -6.00
CA GLY A 279 -13.99 -4.47 -6.84
C GLY A 279 -14.28 -4.44 -8.34
N SER A 280 -15.31 -3.70 -8.79
CA SER A 280 -15.77 -3.74 -10.18
C SER A 280 -15.62 -2.43 -10.95
N HIS A 281 -15.14 -1.36 -10.31
CA HIS A 281 -15.06 -0.05 -10.94
C HIS A 281 -13.73 0.65 -10.67
N ASN A 282 -13.40 1.57 -11.56
CA ASN A 282 -12.37 2.56 -11.32
C ASN A 282 -12.93 3.72 -10.49
N GLY A 283 -12.14 4.24 -9.59
CA GLY A 283 -12.50 5.38 -8.76
C GLY A 283 -11.33 6.31 -8.46
N PRO A 284 -11.60 7.57 -8.06
CA PRO A 284 -10.56 8.52 -7.73
C PRO A 284 -9.93 8.21 -6.36
N LEU A 285 -8.62 7.98 -6.31
CA LEU A 285 -7.90 7.80 -5.05
C LEU A 285 -7.86 9.12 -4.29
N MET A 286 -8.42 9.13 -3.09
CA MET A 286 -8.54 10.33 -2.27
C MET A 286 -7.55 10.31 -1.10
N PRO A 287 -6.59 11.23 -1.05
CA PRO A 287 -5.75 11.42 0.12
C PRO A 287 -6.61 11.95 1.28
N THR A 288 -6.48 11.34 2.44
CA THR A 288 -7.28 11.67 3.62
C THR A 288 -6.44 11.54 4.88
N SER A 289 -6.83 12.27 5.92
CA SER A 289 -6.23 12.07 7.23
C SER A 289 -6.52 10.65 7.74
N GLN A 290 -5.68 10.18 8.65
CA GLN A 290 -5.84 8.87 9.29
C GLN A 290 -7.20 8.74 9.99
N GLU A 291 -7.71 9.83 10.58
CA GLU A 291 -9.02 9.83 11.25
C GLU A 291 -10.19 9.71 10.28
N GLU A 292 -10.05 10.25 9.07
CA GLU A 292 -11.09 10.29 8.05
C GLU A 292 -11.00 9.15 7.03
N ALA A 293 -10.12 8.16 7.25
CA ALA A 293 -9.87 7.06 6.33
C ALA A 293 -10.96 5.97 6.36
N ASN A 294 -12.23 6.35 6.42
CA ASN A 294 -13.37 5.42 6.52
C ASN A 294 -14.26 5.55 5.28
N PRO A 295 -14.19 4.65 4.30
CA PRO A 295 -14.98 4.70 3.06
C PRO A 295 -16.41 4.21 3.28
N ILE A 296 -17.27 5.04 3.86
CA ILE A 296 -18.64 4.64 4.22
C ILE A 296 -19.59 4.70 3.02
N ARG A 297 -19.45 5.74 2.18
CA ARG A 297 -20.38 5.95 1.07
C ARG A 297 -20.06 5.01 -0.09
N PHE A 298 -20.69 3.84 -0.10
CA PHE A 298 -20.54 2.84 -1.16
C PHE A 298 -19.07 2.46 -1.43
N ASP A 299 -18.35 2.09 -0.38
CA ASP A 299 -16.93 1.71 -0.39
C ASP A 299 -15.97 2.80 -0.90
N GLY A 300 -16.33 4.06 -0.84
CA GLY A 300 -15.41 5.04 -1.41
C GLY A 300 -15.85 6.49 -1.36
N PRO A 301 -15.12 7.35 -2.06
CA PRO A 301 -14.00 7.06 -2.97
C PRO A 301 -12.90 6.26 -2.27
N PRO A 302 -12.06 5.51 -3.05
CA PRO A 302 -10.87 4.86 -2.50
C PRO A 302 -10.02 5.82 -1.67
N ARG A 303 -9.43 5.33 -0.58
CA ARG A 303 -8.65 6.15 0.37
C ARG A 303 -7.17 5.82 0.28
N VAL A 304 -6.36 6.83 0.58
CA VAL A 304 -4.95 6.67 0.92
C VAL A 304 -4.62 7.58 2.09
N ILE A 305 -3.92 7.03 3.09
CA ILE A 305 -3.27 7.80 4.16
C ILE A 305 -1.77 7.86 3.92
N GLY A 306 -1.11 8.88 4.47
CA GLY A 306 0.33 9.08 4.37
C GLY A 306 0.91 9.47 5.71
N LEU A 307 1.71 8.59 6.31
CA LEU A 307 2.29 8.76 7.63
C LEU A 307 3.80 8.95 7.54
N GLY A 308 4.28 10.12 7.96
CA GLY A 308 5.69 10.48 7.95
C GLY A 308 6.37 10.14 9.27
N PHE A 309 7.47 9.39 9.19
CA PHE A 309 8.32 9.04 10.34
C PHE A 309 9.77 9.48 10.10
N GLN A 310 10.49 9.67 11.18
CA GLN A 310 11.95 9.69 11.18
C GLN A 310 12.42 8.35 11.78
N ILE A 311 13.26 7.61 11.06
CA ILE A 311 13.90 6.42 11.62
C ILE A 311 15.16 6.84 12.36
N SER A 312 15.31 6.38 13.60
CA SER A 312 16.44 6.68 14.47
C SER A 312 16.75 5.50 15.38
N ASP A 313 17.87 4.83 15.16
CA ASP A 313 18.27 3.62 15.88
C ASP A 313 17.16 2.54 15.86
N ALA A 314 16.60 2.33 14.68
CA ALA A 314 15.46 1.47 14.42
C ALA A 314 14.17 1.86 15.18
N LYS A 315 14.06 3.09 15.69
CA LYS A 315 12.84 3.62 16.30
C LYS A 315 12.04 4.48 15.33
N LEU A 316 10.72 4.41 15.45
CA LEU A 316 9.76 5.23 14.73
C LEU A 316 9.52 6.55 15.48
N VAL A 317 10.10 7.65 15.02
CA VAL A 317 9.84 8.97 15.58
C VAL A 317 8.75 9.65 14.74
N GLY A 318 7.58 9.79 15.29
CA GLY A 318 6.37 10.26 14.60
C GLY A 318 5.12 9.50 15.07
N PRO A 319 4.07 9.37 14.23
CA PRO A 319 3.98 9.88 12.87
C PRO A 319 3.59 11.36 12.77
N VAL A 320 3.82 11.93 11.58
CA VAL A 320 3.10 13.11 11.10
C VAL A 320 2.09 12.62 10.05
N ASP A 321 0.83 12.98 10.21
CA ASP A 321 -0.21 12.74 9.20
C ASP A 321 -0.06 13.76 8.06
N LEU A 322 0.46 13.31 6.94
CA LEU A 322 0.83 14.19 5.82
C LEU A 322 -0.38 14.69 5.03
N PHE A 323 -1.48 13.97 5.08
CA PHE A 323 -2.70 14.33 4.38
C PHE A 323 -3.72 15.08 5.25
N ASP A 324 -3.40 15.34 6.51
CA ASP A 324 -4.18 16.27 7.35
C ASP A 324 -3.99 17.74 6.92
N ASP A 325 -2.98 18.01 6.08
CA ASP A 325 -2.73 19.34 5.53
C ASP A 325 -3.93 19.84 4.71
N PRO A 326 -4.47 21.05 5.02
CA PRO A 326 -5.53 21.71 4.25
C PRO A 326 -5.23 21.90 2.76
N ALA A 327 -3.96 21.83 2.35
CA ALA A 327 -3.57 21.85 0.93
C ALA A 327 -4.25 20.72 0.12
N PHE A 328 -4.64 19.62 0.75
CA PHE A 328 -5.35 18.51 0.12
C PHE A 328 -6.87 18.66 0.11
N ASP A 329 -7.45 19.72 0.69
CA ASP A 329 -8.91 19.92 0.74
C ASP A 329 -9.55 19.96 -0.65
N GLU A 330 -8.93 20.64 -1.61
CA GLU A 330 -9.47 20.71 -2.98
C GLU A 330 -9.34 19.35 -3.69
N THR A 331 -8.32 18.60 -3.38
CA THR A 331 -8.14 17.22 -3.87
C THR A 331 -9.28 16.33 -3.36
N ARG A 332 -9.58 16.39 -2.07
CA ARG A 332 -10.71 15.66 -1.45
C ARG A 332 -12.04 16.06 -2.06
N ARG A 333 -12.28 17.36 -2.27
CA ARG A 333 -13.48 17.87 -2.95
C ARG A 333 -13.59 17.37 -4.38
N THR A 334 -12.48 17.35 -5.11
CA THR A 334 -12.43 16.86 -6.50
C THR A 334 -12.68 15.35 -6.55
N ALA A 335 -12.04 14.55 -5.70
CA ALA A 335 -12.30 13.11 -5.60
C ALA A 335 -13.78 12.81 -5.32
N SER A 336 -14.39 13.54 -4.38
CA SER A 336 -15.81 13.41 -4.05
C SER A 336 -16.73 13.77 -5.23
N ARG A 337 -16.39 14.79 -6.02
CA ARG A 337 -17.15 15.19 -7.22
C ARG A 337 -17.05 14.11 -8.31
N VAL A 338 -15.84 13.60 -8.57
CA VAL A 338 -15.61 12.54 -9.56
C VAL A 338 -16.33 11.25 -9.14
N ALA A 339 -16.19 10.83 -7.88
CA ALA A 339 -16.92 9.67 -7.36
C ALA A 339 -18.44 9.83 -7.50
N SER A 340 -18.98 11.02 -7.19
CA SER A 340 -20.42 11.31 -7.36
C SER A 340 -20.86 11.24 -8.81
N TYR A 341 -20.02 11.66 -9.75
CA TYR A 341 -20.29 11.56 -11.19
C TYR A 341 -20.32 10.10 -11.64
N ILE A 342 -19.29 9.31 -11.31
CA ILE A 342 -19.18 7.90 -11.67
C ILE A 342 -20.37 7.11 -11.08
N ARG A 343 -20.73 7.35 -9.83
CA ARG A 343 -21.85 6.68 -9.16
C ARG A 343 -23.19 6.83 -9.88
N ARG A 344 -23.40 7.92 -10.62
CA ARG A 344 -24.64 8.13 -11.40
C ARG A 344 -24.76 7.24 -12.62
N HIS A 345 -23.64 6.67 -13.10
CA HIS A 345 -23.65 5.73 -14.21
C HIS A 345 -24.01 4.30 -13.75
N GLY A 346 -24.04 4.05 -12.41
CA GLY A 346 -24.33 2.74 -11.87
C GLY A 346 -23.33 1.69 -12.39
N PRO A 347 -23.80 0.54 -12.92
CA PRO A 347 -22.93 -0.54 -13.37
C PRO A 347 -22.41 -0.37 -14.81
N PHE A 348 -22.61 0.80 -15.47
CA PHE A 348 -22.22 0.99 -16.87
C PHE A 348 -20.75 1.39 -17.03
N GLU A 349 -20.14 0.87 -18.10
CA GLU A 349 -18.86 1.35 -18.63
C GLU A 349 -18.97 2.82 -19.08
N PRO A 350 -17.84 3.56 -19.17
CA PRO A 350 -16.46 3.06 -19.12
C PRO A 350 -15.85 2.96 -17.70
N HIS A 351 -16.63 3.19 -16.65
CA HIS A 351 -16.10 3.20 -15.27
C HIS A 351 -16.04 1.81 -14.66
N ARG A 352 -16.76 0.84 -15.25
CA ARG A 352 -16.71 -0.56 -14.87
C ARG A 352 -15.46 -1.24 -15.44
N LEU A 353 -14.87 -2.14 -14.68
CA LEU A 353 -13.80 -3.01 -15.16
C LEU A 353 -14.34 -4.04 -16.19
N PRO A 354 -13.50 -4.57 -17.08
CA PRO A 354 -13.84 -5.75 -17.85
C PRO A 354 -14.28 -6.91 -16.96
N SER A 355 -15.17 -7.77 -17.46
CA SER A 355 -15.77 -8.85 -16.66
C SER A 355 -14.74 -9.82 -16.06
N GLU A 356 -13.61 -10.01 -16.73
CA GLU A 356 -12.50 -10.85 -16.30
C GLU A 356 -11.66 -10.24 -15.17
N GLU A 357 -11.75 -8.95 -14.98
CA GLU A 357 -11.05 -8.21 -13.93
C GLU A 357 -11.93 -7.91 -12.71
N MET A 358 -13.25 -8.09 -12.85
CA MET A 358 -14.19 -7.82 -11.76
C MET A 358 -14.13 -8.90 -10.69
N GLU A 359 -14.16 -8.47 -9.43
CA GLU A 359 -14.27 -9.37 -8.27
C GLU A 359 -15.59 -10.18 -8.31
N TYR A 360 -16.68 -9.54 -8.70
CA TYR A 360 -18.00 -10.15 -8.83
C TYR A 360 -18.59 -9.84 -10.20
N THR A 361 -19.05 -10.87 -10.89
CA THR A 361 -19.82 -10.71 -12.13
C THR A 361 -20.90 -11.77 -12.26
N SER A 362 -22.08 -11.36 -12.66
CA SER A 362 -23.19 -12.26 -13.00
C SER A 362 -23.18 -12.66 -14.48
N LEU A 363 -22.26 -12.11 -15.29
CA LEU A 363 -22.27 -12.31 -16.74
C LEU A 363 -22.20 -13.78 -17.17
N PRO A 364 -21.36 -14.66 -16.57
CA PRO A 364 -21.33 -16.07 -16.96
C PRO A 364 -22.70 -16.76 -16.87
N GLY A 365 -23.41 -16.61 -15.77
CA GLY A 365 -24.76 -17.18 -15.61
C GLY A 365 -25.82 -16.54 -16.52
N VAL A 366 -25.63 -15.25 -16.85
CA VAL A 366 -26.48 -14.58 -17.83
C VAL A 366 -26.24 -15.13 -19.23
N MET A 367 -24.96 -15.33 -19.61
CA MET A 367 -24.61 -15.90 -20.91
C MET A 367 -25.11 -17.32 -21.06
N GLU A 368 -24.91 -18.19 -20.06
CA GLU A 368 -25.46 -19.57 -20.07
C GLU A 368 -26.96 -19.58 -20.37
N LYS A 369 -27.71 -18.64 -19.78
CA LYS A 369 -29.16 -18.50 -20.00
C LYS A 369 -29.52 -17.99 -21.39
N LEU A 370 -28.71 -17.07 -21.94
CA LEU A 370 -29.06 -16.34 -23.16
C LEU A 370 -28.43 -16.93 -24.42
N GLU A 371 -27.32 -17.64 -24.31
CA GLU A 371 -26.58 -18.24 -25.43
C GLU A 371 -27.52 -19.00 -26.43
N PRO A 372 -28.46 -19.83 -25.98
CA PRO A 372 -29.39 -20.53 -26.89
C PRO A 372 -30.37 -19.59 -27.63
N ARG A 373 -30.42 -18.32 -27.30
CA ARG A 373 -31.31 -17.31 -27.87
C ARG A 373 -30.64 -16.36 -28.85
N PHE A 374 -29.28 -16.38 -28.88
CA PHE A 374 -28.54 -15.69 -29.91
C PHE A 374 -28.69 -16.40 -31.24
N VAL A 375 -28.90 -15.65 -32.29
CA VAL A 375 -28.95 -16.12 -33.69
C VAL A 375 -27.87 -15.35 -34.47
N ASP A 376 -27.35 -16.03 -35.52
CA ASP A 376 -26.40 -15.34 -36.40
C ASP A 376 -27.07 -14.16 -37.09
N MET A 377 -26.32 -13.06 -37.25
CA MET A 377 -26.84 -11.84 -37.88
C MET A 377 -27.06 -11.99 -39.40
N ASP A 378 -26.53 -13.06 -39.98
CA ASP A 378 -26.66 -13.38 -41.41
C ASP A 378 -27.86 -14.31 -41.69
N ASP A 379 -28.62 -14.73 -40.67
CA ASP A 379 -29.90 -15.41 -40.76
C ASP A 379 -31.06 -14.39 -40.69
#